data_75301abd783b59f73c1e3221f5b96bb3
#
_entry.id   75301abd783b59f73c1e3221f5b96bb3
#
_cell.length_a   1.000
_cell.length_b   1.000
_cell.length_c   1.000
_cell.angle_alpha   90.00
_cell.angle_beta   90.00
_cell.angle_gamma   90.00
#
_symmetry.space_group_name_H-M   'P 1'
#
loop_
_entity.id
_entity.type
_entity.pdbx_description
1 polymer ?
#
loop_
_entity_poly.entity_id
_entity_poly.type
_entity_poly.pdbx_seq_one_letter_code
_entity_poly.pdbx_strand_id
1 'polypeptide(L)'
;MEKKIFTTMTAALMSAAALAQAPAFPGAEGHGRYVTGGRGGRVVHVTNLNDSGTGSFREAVKSGKRIIVFDVAGVIALKSDLKIGDNITILGQTAPSPGIALRYYTVQPGNNNIIRFLRIRRGEEKNINDGADATWQRNKTGIIFDHCSFSWSIDEVASFYDNNNFTMQWCTVAESLTNPGHSKGAHGYGGIWGGKLASFHHNFVGHLMNRGPRFNGARYGWTGYTSNKDYSTYQWKNTVQAENVDFRNCVMYNA
;
A
#
# COMPACT_ATOMS: atom_id res chain seq x y z
N MET A 1 -10.52 -46.22 28.55
CA MET A 1 -9.31 -45.42 28.25
C MET A 1 -9.42 -44.66 26.94
N GLU A 2 -10.10 -45.19 25.93
CA GLU A 2 -10.22 -44.55 24.58
C GLU A 2 -10.99 -43.23 24.50
N LYS A 3 -12.07 -43.06 25.29
CA LYS A 3 -12.85 -41.80 25.28
C LYS A 3 -12.07 -40.58 25.76
N LYS A 4 -11.13 -40.74 26.70
CA LYS A 4 -10.31 -39.61 27.18
C LYS A 4 -9.26 -39.18 26.19
N ILE A 5 -8.72 -40.09 25.40
CA ILE A 5 -7.73 -39.78 24.34
C ILE A 5 -8.39 -38.99 23.21
N PHE A 6 -9.60 -39.40 22.83
CA PHE A 6 -10.34 -38.72 21.76
C PHE A 6 -10.71 -37.25 22.14
N THR A 7 -11.14 -37.02 23.35
CA THR A 7 -11.48 -35.68 23.85
C THR A 7 -10.25 -34.79 23.93
N THR A 8 -9.11 -35.35 24.33
CA THR A 8 -7.86 -34.57 24.43
C THR A 8 -7.30 -34.22 23.06
N MET A 9 -7.41 -35.12 22.07
CA MET A 9 -7.00 -34.80 20.68
C MET A 9 -7.91 -33.75 20.03
N THR A 10 -9.22 -33.83 20.24
CA THR A 10 -10.17 -32.85 19.69
C THR A 10 -9.96 -31.48 20.31
N ALA A 11 -9.70 -31.40 21.62
CA ALA A 11 -9.37 -30.12 22.29
C ALA A 11 -8.03 -29.53 21.81
N ALA A 12 -7.02 -30.38 21.58
CA ALA A 12 -5.72 -29.94 21.04
C ALA A 12 -5.82 -29.42 19.59
N LEU A 13 -6.63 -30.08 18.75
CA LEU A 13 -6.90 -29.62 17.39
C LEU A 13 -7.69 -28.29 17.36
N MET A 14 -8.65 -28.11 18.24
CA MET A 14 -9.37 -26.85 18.35
C MET A 14 -8.50 -25.71 18.90
N SER A 15 -7.59 -25.98 19.83
CA SER A 15 -6.66 -24.98 20.35
C SER A 15 -5.60 -24.59 19.31
N ALA A 16 -5.15 -25.52 18.47
CA ALA A 16 -4.23 -25.21 17.36
C ALA A 16 -4.90 -24.35 16.27
N ALA A 17 -6.18 -24.61 15.97
CA ALA A 17 -6.94 -23.78 15.04
C ALA A 17 -7.19 -22.35 15.57
N ALA A 18 -7.33 -22.18 16.88
CA ALA A 18 -7.51 -20.88 17.52
C ALA A 18 -6.24 -20.01 17.51
N LEU A 19 -5.07 -20.60 17.28
CA LEU A 19 -3.79 -19.86 17.17
C LEU A 19 -3.44 -19.45 15.73
N ALA A 20 -4.20 -19.91 14.74
CA ALA A 20 -3.96 -19.50 13.35
C ALA A 20 -4.36 -18.04 13.15
N GLN A 21 -3.39 -17.22 12.81
CA GLN A 21 -3.63 -15.80 12.51
C GLN A 21 -4.53 -15.67 11.27
N ALA A 22 -5.69 -15.04 11.43
CA ALA A 22 -6.63 -14.86 10.34
C ALA A 22 -6.04 -13.90 9.27
N PRO A 23 -6.16 -14.24 7.98
CA PRO A 23 -5.70 -13.36 6.93
C PRO A 23 -6.45 -12.02 6.92
N ALA A 24 -5.88 -11.02 6.28
CA ALA A 24 -6.46 -9.69 6.14
C ALA A 24 -7.87 -9.75 5.51
N PHE A 25 -8.01 -10.58 4.51
CA PHE A 25 -9.26 -10.93 3.81
C PHE A 25 -9.05 -12.25 3.04
N PRO A 26 -10.11 -12.92 2.57
CA PRO A 26 -9.96 -14.09 1.70
C PRO A 26 -9.17 -13.75 0.43
N GLY A 27 -8.07 -14.47 0.17
CA GLY A 27 -7.17 -14.19 -0.95
C GLY A 27 -6.04 -13.21 -0.63
N ALA A 28 -5.87 -12.76 0.60
CA ALA A 28 -4.68 -12.00 1.01
C ALA A 28 -3.45 -12.91 1.06
N GLU A 29 -2.42 -12.54 0.31
CA GLU A 29 -1.16 -13.29 0.21
C GLU A 29 0.06 -12.43 0.54
N GLY A 30 1.24 -13.03 0.49
CA GLY A 30 2.52 -12.37 0.70
C GLY A 30 2.78 -11.98 2.16
N HIS A 31 3.76 -11.11 2.35
CA HIS A 31 4.21 -10.71 3.69
C HIS A 31 3.18 -9.85 4.45
N GLY A 32 2.31 -9.13 3.74
CA GLY A 32 1.21 -8.37 4.33
C GLY A 32 -0.07 -9.15 4.61
N ARG A 33 -0.11 -10.46 4.34
CA ARG A 33 -1.34 -11.27 4.41
C ARG A 33 -2.05 -11.28 5.76
N TYR A 34 -1.35 -10.96 6.83
CA TYR A 34 -1.90 -10.96 8.18
C TYR A 34 -2.16 -9.57 8.76
N VAL A 35 -2.09 -8.54 7.92
CA VAL A 35 -2.46 -7.17 8.30
C VAL A 35 -3.89 -7.16 8.81
N THR A 36 -4.11 -6.53 9.94
CA THR A 36 -5.44 -6.51 10.59
C THR A 36 -6.28 -5.30 10.23
N GLY A 37 -5.63 -4.22 9.79
CA GLY A 37 -6.30 -2.97 9.46
C GLY A 37 -7.20 -2.48 10.59
N GLY A 38 -8.41 -2.12 10.24
CA GLY A 38 -9.46 -1.68 11.15
C GLY A 38 -10.28 -2.79 11.79
N ARG A 39 -9.88 -4.07 11.69
CA ARG A 39 -10.64 -5.21 12.21
C ARG A 39 -11.03 -5.02 13.68
N GLY A 40 -12.31 -5.18 13.99
CA GLY A 40 -12.88 -4.95 15.33
C GLY A 40 -13.03 -3.47 15.69
N GLY A 41 -12.80 -2.56 14.75
CA GLY A 41 -13.09 -1.15 14.89
C GLY A 41 -14.47 -0.79 14.35
N ARG A 42 -14.81 0.50 14.41
CA ARG A 42 -16.10 0.98 13.91
C ARG A 42 -16.14 1.05 12.38
N VAL A 43 -17.28 0.80 11.79
CA VAL A 43 -17.57 1.10 10.38
C VAL A 43 -17.84 2.60 10.24
N VAL A 44 -17.19 3.22 9.25
CA VAL A 44 -17.35 4.64 8.93
C VAL A 44 -17.73 4.78 7.47
N HIS A 45 -18.85 5.45 7.22
CA HIS A 45 -19.39 5.69 5.90
C HIS A 45 -18.85 6.98 5.29
N VAL A 46 -18.35 6.90 4.07
CA VAL A 46 -18.06 8.07 3.23
C VAL A 46 -19.30 8.39 2.42
N THR A 47 -19.90 9.52 2.73
CA THR A 47 -21.24 9.89 2.23
C THR A 47 -21.21 11.04 1.23
N ASN A 48 -20.03 11.61 0.95
CA ASN A 48 -19.85 12.64 -0.07
C ASN A 48 -18.44 12.62 -0.66
N LEU A 49 -18.26 13.33 -1.77
CA LEU A 49 -16.99 13.42 -2.52
C LEU A 49 -16.18 14.67 -2.16
N ASN A 50 -16.54 15.40 -1.14
CA ASN A 50 -15.78 16.56 -0.68
C ASN A 50 -14.39 16.13 -0.19
N ASP A 51 -13.38 16.98 -0.36
CA ASP A 51 -12.05 16.72 0.16
C ASP A 51 -12.03 16.63 1.69
N SER A 52 -12.84 17.44 2.37
CA SER A 52 -12.82 17.53 3.83
C SER A 52 -14.22 17.78 4.42
N GLY A 53 -14.33 17.70 5.73
CA GLY A 53 -15.57 17.87 6.48
C GLY A 53 -16.30 16.57 6.75
N THR A 54 -17.43 16.68 7.41
CA THR A 54 -18.25 15.52 7.83
C THR A 54 -18.65 14.66 6.64
N GLY A 55 -18.47 13.35 6.76
CA GLY A 55 -18.78 12.38 5.71
C GLY A 55 -17.77 12.30 4.58
N SER A 56 -16.69 13.09 4.59
CA SER A 56 -15.62 13.00 3.60
C SER A 56 -14.66 11.83 3.86
N PHE A 57 -13.99 11.38 2.79
CA PHE A 57 -12.99 10.33 2.89
C PHE A 57 -11.81 10.74 3.79
N ARG A 58 -11.32 11.99 3.67
CA ARG A 58 -10.24 12.52 4.51
C ARG A 58 -10.57 12.45 6.00
N GLU A 59 -11.79 12.78 6.39
CA GLU A 59 -12.21 12.68 7.79
C GLU A 59 -12.32 11.21 8.23
N ALA A 60 -12.81 10.34 7.36
CA ALA A 60 -12.94 8.92 7.63
C ALA A 60 -11.59 8.24 7.93
N VAL A 61 -10.53 8.59 7.17
CA VAL A 61 -9.20 7.94 7.27
C VAL A 61 -8.24 8.62 8.26
N LYS A 62 -8.67 9.63 8.99
CA LYS A 62 -7.81 10.48 9.81
C LYS A 62 -7.10 9.74 10.95
N SER A 63 -7.80 8.87 11.63
CA SER A 63 -7.23 8.14 12.77
C SER A 63 -8.13 7.05 13.31
N GLY A 64 -7.56 6.19 14.13
CA GLY A 64 -8.28 5.20 14.89
C GLY A 64 -8.57 3.92 14.13
N LYS A 65 -9.07 2.94 14.84
CA LYS A 65 -9.39 1.63 14.31
C LYS A 65 -10.72 1.67 13.57
N ARG A 66 -10.68 1.70 12.22
CA ARG A 66 -11.86 1.94 11.38
C ARG A 66 -11.90 1.03 10.17
N ILE A 67 -13.12 0.67 9.77
CA ILE A 67 -13.44 0.06 8.49
C ILE A 67 -14.21 1.09 7.68
N ILE A 68 -13.62 1.53 6.56
CA ILE A 68 -14.17 2.59 5.72
C ILE A 68 -14.95 1.96 4.58
N VAL A 69 -16.21 2.35 4.43
CA VAL A 69 -17.11 1.97 3.34
C VAL A 69 -17.61 3.22 2.63
N PHE A 70 -18.03 3.08 1.38
CA PHE A 70 -18.45 4.20 0.55
C PHE A 70 -19.92 4.04 0.14
N ASP A 71 -20.72 5.06 0.42
CA ASP A 71 -22.12 5.17 -0.01
C ASP A 71 -22.24 5.99 -1.31
N VAL A 72 -21.13 6.53 -1.79
CA VAL A 72 -21.02 7.36 -2.99
C VAL A 72 -19.95 6.84 -3.93
N ALA A 73 -20.02 7.23 -5.19
CA ALA A 73 -19.01 6.94 -6.20
C ALA A 73 -18.62 8.22 -6.94
N GLY A 74 -17.39 8.26 -7.43
CA GLY A 74 -16.90 9.38 -8.23
C GLY A 74 -15.46 9.77 -7.93
N VAL A 75 -15.13 11.01 -8.24
CA VAL A 75 -13.79 11.57 -8.06
C VAL A 75 -13.75 12.44 -6.82
N ILE A 76 -12.85 12.14 -5.90
CA ILE A 76 -12.52 13.01 -4.78
C ILE A 76 -11.32 13.87 -5.20
N ALA A 77 -11.57 15.15 -5.42
CA ALA A 77 -10.56 16.14 -5.77
C ALA A 77 -9.86 16.63 -4.51
N LEU A 78 -8.74 15.99 -4.18
CA LEU A 78 -7.94 16.34 -3.00
C LEU A 78 -7.41 17.78 -3.12
N LYS A 79 -7.29 18.48 -1.99
CA LYS A 79 -6.72 19.84 -1.88
C LYS A 79 -5.37 19.86 -1.18
N SER A 80 -4.92 18.73 -0.69
CA SER A 80 -3.60 18.48 -0.09
C SER A 80 -3.34 17.00 -0.03
N ASP A 81 -2.11 16.59 0.25
CA ASP A 81 -1.75 15.19 0.45
C ASP A 81 -2.68 14.51 1.44
N LEU A 82 -3.04 13.29 1.13
CA LEU A 82 -3.90 12.47 1.97
C LEU A 82 -3.07 11.47 2.76
N LYS A 83 -2.88 11.74 4.04
CA LYS A 83 -2.26 10.81 4.97
C LYS A 83 -3.33 9.95 5.62
N ILE A 84 -3.26 8.64 5.37
CA ILE A 84 -4.15 7.65 5.99
C ILE A 84 -3.58 7.33 7.38
N GLY A 85 -4.41 7.38 8.39
CA GLY A 85 -4.04 7.02 9.76
C GLY A 85 -3.70 5.53 9.92
N ASP A 86 -3.21 5.15 11.07
CA ASP A 86 -2.89 3.77 11.39
C ASP A 86 -4.16 2.96 11.70
N ASN A 87 -4.11 1.64 11.48
CA ASN A 87 -5.20 0.69 11.77
C ASN A 87 -6.48 0.97 10.98
N ILE A 88 -6.36 1.19 9.68
CA ILE A 88 -7.48 1.50 8.79
C ILE A 88 -7.66 0.36 7.77
N THR A 89 -8.90 -0.04 7.56
CA THR A 89 -9.33 -0.85 6.41
C THR A 89 -10.18 0.00 5.48
N ILE A 90 -9.81 0.08 4.21
CA ILE A 90 -10.55 0.81 3.18
C ILE A 90 -11.12 -0.21 2.19
N LEU A 91 -12.43 -0.25 2.09
CA LEU A 91 -13.18 -1.16 1.23
C LEU A 91 -13.78 -0.41 0.03
N GLY A 92 -12.94 -0.04 -0.93
CA GLY A 92 -13.35 0.70 -2.13
C GLY A 92 -14.39 -0.03 -2.97
N GLN A 93 -14.46 -1.37 -2.89
CA GLN A 93 -15.47 -2.20 -3.57
C GLN A 93 -16.90 -1.99 -3.06
N THR A 94 -17.09 -1.31 -1.93
CA THR A 94 -18.43 -0.98 -1.42
C THR A 94 -19.03 0.22 -2.13
N ALA A 95 -18.22 1.01 -2.81
CA ALA A 95 -18.71 2.14 -3.59
C ALA A 95 -19.61 1.67 -4.74
N PRO A 96 -20.71 2.39 -5.04
CA PRO A 96 -21.45 2.18 -6.28
C PRO A 96 -20.55 2.32 -7.52
N SER A 97 -21.03 1.84 -8.68
CA SER A 97 -20.33 2.10 -9.95
C SER A 97 -20.29 3.62 -10.23
N PRO A 98 -19.16 4.16 -10.74
CA PRO A 98 -17.94 3.52 -11.17
C PRO A 98 -16.85 3.39 -10.09
N GLY A 99 -17.15 3.43 -8.80
CA GLY A 99 -16.18 3.34 -7.72
C GLY A 99 -15.52 4.68 -7.38
N ILE A 100 -14.43 4.66 -6.60
CA ILE A 100 -13.75 5.86 -6.10
C ILE A 100 -12.42 6.10 -6.82
N ALA A 101 -12.19 7.33 -7.25
CA ALA A 101 -10.91 7.84 -7.71
C ALA A 101 -10.45 9.04 -6.88
N LEU A 102 -9.17 9.06 -6.51
CA LEU A 102 -8.53 10.17 -5.80
C LEU A 102 -7.64 10.94 -6.79
N ARG A 103 -7.73 12.27 -6.82
CA ARG A 103 -6.96 13.11 -7.76
C ARG A 103 -6.19 14.22 -7.06
N TYR A 104 -5.16 14.68 -7.74
CA TYR A 104 -4.37 15.89 -7.56
C TYR A 104 -3.25 15.81 -6.53
N TYR A 105 -3.38 15.03 -5.47
CA TYR A 105 -2.37 14.98 -4.43
C TYR A 105 -1.95 13.56 -4.09
N THR A 106 -0.83 13.44 -3.43
CA THR A 106 -0.25 12.16 -3.00
C THR A 106 -1.09 11.48 -1.93
N VAL A 107 -1.23 10.17 -2.03
CA VAL A 107 -1.88 9.34 -1.00
C VAL A 107 -0.83 8.52 -0.27
N GLN A 108 -0.77 8.64 1.06
CA GLN A 108 0.22 7.99 1.90
C GLN A 108 -0.44 7.07 2.94
N PRO A 109 -0.24 5.75 2.87
CA PRO A 109 -0.75 4.85 3.91
C PRO A 109 -0.01 5.00 5.24
N GLY A 110 -0.70 4.71 6.35
CA GLY A 110 -0.12 4.55 7.68
C GLY A 110 0.31 3.11 7.97
N ASN A 111 0.57 2.79 9.25
CA ASN A 111 0.81 1.43 9.67
C ASN A 111 -0.49 0.62 9.74
N ASN A 112 -0.37 -0.67 9.55
CA ASN A 112 -1.49 -1.61 9.66
C ASN A 112 -2.70 -1.19 8.83
N ASN A 113 -2.48 -0.98 7.52
CA ASN A 113 -3.53 -0.58 6.59
C ASN A 113 -3.89 -1.69 5.60
N ILE A 114 -5.17 -1.90 5.38
CA ILE A 114 -5.74 -2.70 4.29
C ILE A 114 -6.42 -1.73 3.33
N ILE A 115 -5.98 -1.68 2.07
CA ILE A 115 -6.47 -0.73 1.07
C ILE A 115 -6.87 -1.50 -0.18
N ARG A 116 -8.17 -1.46 -0.51
CA ARG A 116 -8.73 -2.25 -1.59
C ARG A 116 -9.58 -1.43 -2.54
N PHE A 117 -9.46 -1.72 -3.84
CA PHE A 117 -10.31 -1.20 -4.92
C PHE A 117 -10.37 0.33 -5.01
N LEU A 118 -9.24 1.01 -4.80
CA LEU A 118 -9.11 2.44 -5.05
C LEU A 118 -8.36 2.73 -6.34
N ARG A 119 -8.71 3.83 -6.98
CA ARG A 119 -7.96 4.40 -8.10
C ARG A 119 -7.29 5.69 -7.64
N ILE A 120 -5.98 5.79 -7.78
CA ILE A 120 -5.22 6.99 -7.48
C ILE A 120 -4.71 7.55 -8.81
N ARG A 121 -5.19 8.73 -9.16
CA ARG A 121 -4.95 9.43 -10.42
C ARG A 121 -4.48 10.84 -10.13
N ARG A 122 -3.20 10.96 -9.74
CA ARG A 122 -2.70 12.24 -9.25
C ARG A 122 -2.94 13.37 -10.24
N GLY A 123 -2.40 13.28 -11.45
CA GLY A 123 -2.45 14.36 -12.43
C GLY A 123 -1.49 15.50 -12.07
N GLU A 124 -1.28 16.39 -13.02
CA GLU A 124 -0.36 17.53 -12.90
C GLU A 124 -1.06 18.88 -12.69
N GLU A 125 -2.36 18.93 -12.85
CA GLU A 125 -3.12 20.17 -12.99
C GLU A 125 -3.12 21.08 -11.76
N LYS A 126 -2.76 20.53 -10.58
CA LYS A 126 -2.79 21.28 -9.32
C LYS A 126 -1.42 21.56 -8.71
N ASN A 127 -0.41 20.77 -9.06
CA ASN A 127 0.89 20.81 -8.42
C ASN A 127 2.00 20.60 -9.47
N ILE A 128 2.02 21.42 -10.46
CA ILE A 128 3.09 21.42 -11.47
C ILE A 128 4.43 21.70 -10.77
N ASN A 129 5.45 20.93 -11.09
CA ASN A 129 6.81 21.01 -10.55
C ASN A 129 7.00 20.60 -9.07
N ASP A 130 6.03 19.99 -8.43
CA ASP A 130 6.21 19.53 -7.04
C ASP A 130 6.99 18.21 -6.91
N GLY A 131 7.23 17.51 -8.04
CA GLY A 131 8.03 16.28 -8.07
C GLY A 131 7.46 15.15 -7.20
N ALA A 132 6.15 15.05 -7.11
CA ALA A 132 5.52 14.14 -6.18
C ALA A 132 4.94 12.87 -6.83
N ASP A 133 5.02 11.77 -6.10
CA ASP A 133 4.46 10.47 -6.43
C ASP A 133 2.93 10.47 -6.34
N ALA A 134 2.27 9.59 -7.07
CA ALA A 134 0.84 9.38 -6.86
C ALA A 134 0.58 8.71 -5.51
N THR A 135 1.40 7.73 -5.14
CA THR A 135 1.39 7.12 -3.81
C THR A 135 2.77 6.62 -3.43
N TRP A 136 3.14 6.80 -2.19
CA TRP A 136 4.39 6.26 -1.66
C TRP A 136 4.34 6.05 -0.16
N GLN A 137 5.21 5.18 0.35
CA GLN A 137 5.47 5.08 1.78
C GLN A 137 6.76 4.30 2.05
N ARG A 138 7.40 4.62 3.15
CA ARG A 138 8.56 3.91 3.68
C ARG A 138 8.56 3.89 5.21
N ASN A 139 9.33 2.95 5.78
CA ASN A 139 9.47 2.80 7.24
C ASN A 139 8.14 2.56 7.97
N LYS A 140 7.19 1.89 7.31
CA LYS A 140 5.92 1.47 7.91
C LYS A 140 5.84 -0.05 8.04
N THR A 141 4.93 -0.50 8.87
CA THR A 141 4.69 -1.92 9.10
C THR A 141 3.24 -2.28 8.86
N GLY A 142 3.04 -3.34 8.10
CA GLY A 142 1.72 -3.92 7.88
C GLY A 142 0.87 -3.11 6.90
N ILE A 143 1.16 -3.21 5.61
CA ILE A 143 0.36 -2.57 4.57
C ILE A 143 0.02 -3.62 3.51
N ILE A 144 -1.24 -3.69 3.10
CA ILE A 144 -1.65 -4.46 1.93
C ILE A 144 -2.51 -3.62 1.00
N PHE A 145 -2.06 -3.48 -0.25
CA PHE A 145 -2.86 -3.00 -1.36
C PHE A 145 -3.39 -4.18 -2.17
N ASP A 146 -4.67 -4.14 -2.50
CA ASP A 146 -5.33 -5.17 -3.26
C ASP A 146 -6.32 -4.60 -4.27
N HIS A 147 -6.22 -4.98 -5.55
CA HIS A 147 -7.07 -4.49 -6.64
C HIS A 147 -7.11 -2.95 -6.75
N CYS A 148 -6.00 -2.29 -6.47
CA CYS A 148 -5.86 -0.84 -6.63
C CYS A 148 -5.23 -0.50 -7.99
N SER A 149 -5.43 0.74 -8.42
CA SER A 149 -4.86 1.22 -9.68
C SER A 149 -4.24 2.60 -9.48
N PHE A 150 -3.00 2.75 -9.90
CA PHE A 150 -2.20 3.95 -9.71
C PHE A 150 -1.71 4.47 -11.07
N SER A 151 -1.87 5.77 -11.34
CA SER A 151 -1.45 6.40 -12.59
C SER A 151 -1.27 7.91 -12.46
N TRP A 152 -0.67 8.50 -13.50
CA TRP A 152 -0.58 9.95 -13.75
C TRP A 152 0.20 10.70 -12.67
N SER A 153 1.32 10.10 -12.26
CA SER A 153 2.26 10.76 -11.34
C SER A 153 3.10 11.82 -12.04
N ILE A 154 3.64 12.72 -11.24
CA ILE A 154 4.64 13.69 -11.68
C ILE A 154 6.05 13.11 -11.54
N ASP A 155 6.32 12.33 -10.49
CA ASP A 155 7.51 11.51 -10.32
C ASP A 155 7.09 10.01 -10.39
N GLU A 156 7.23 9.22 -9.37
CA GLU A 156 6.84 7.82 -9.40
C GLU A 156 5.33 7.60 -9.25
N VAL A 157 4.83 6.58 -9.93
CA VAL A 157 3.43 6.17 -9.78
C VAL A 157 3.18 5.56 -8.41
N ALA A 158 4.04 4.62 -7.97
CA ALA A 158 3.85 3.92 -6.70
C ALA A 158 5.20 3.46 -6.13
N SER A 159 5.70 4.12 -5.09
CA SER A 159 6.99 3.80 -4.46
C SER A 159 6.82 3.26 -3.04
N PHE A 160 7.22 2.00 -2.84
CA PHE A 160 7.12 1.34 -1.54
C PHE A 160 8.41 0.59 -1.24
N TYR A 161 9.19 1.09 -0.29
CA TYR A 161 10.47 0.49 0.13
C TYR A 161 10.73 0.72 1.62
N ASP A 162 11.66 0.00 2.18
CA ASP A 162 11.99 0.02 3.63
C ASP A 162 10.78 -0.31 4.56
N ASN A 163 9.69 -0.82 4.01
CA ASN A 163 8.53 -1.25 4.77
C ASN A 163 8.70 -2.69 5.28
N ASN A 164 7.93 -3.05 6.30
CA ASN A 164 7.89 -4.39 6.86
C ASN A 164 6.47 -4.97 6.78
N ASN A 165 6.34 -6.25 6.46
CA ASN A 165 5.03 -6.89 6.25
C ASN A 165 4.17 -6.13 5.23
N PHE A 166 4.74 -5.90 4.06
CA PHE A 166 4.10 -5.20 2.95
C PHE A 166 3.63 -6.19 1.86
N THR A 167 2.48 -5.94 1.28
CA THR A 167 2.02 -6.61 0.05
C THR A 167 1.35 -5.61 -0.89
N MET A 168 1.68 -5.70 -2.18
CA MET A 168 0.90 -5.11 -3.26
C MET A 168 0.52 -6.22 -4.23
N GLN A 169 -0.78 -6.52 -4.32
CA GLN A 169 -1.31 -7.62 -5.12
C GLN A 169 -2.46 -7.18 -6.01
N TRP A 170 -2.55 -7.76 -7.22
CA TRP A 170 -3.63 -7.51 -8.18
C TRP A 170 -3.82 -6.03 -8.51
N CYS A 171 -2.74 -5.27 -8.48
CA CYS A 171 -2.74 -3.83 -8.71
C CYS A 171 -2.24 -3.49 -10.12
N THR A 172 -2.62 -2.30 -10.58
CA THR A 172 -2.09 -1.69 -11.81
C THR A 172 -1.22 -0.50 -11.42
N VAL A 173 0.01 -0.46 -11.94
CA VAL A 173 0.95 0.67 -11.85
C VAL A 173 1.30 1.06 -13.28
N ALA A 174 0.71 2.12 -13.78
CA ALA A 174 0.84 2.42 -15.21
C ALA A 174 0.64 3.91 -15.52
N GLU A 175 1.03 4.28 -16.75
CA GLU A 175 0.73 5.59 -17.33
C GLU A 175 1.20 6.75 -16.45
N SER A 176 2.48 6.75 -16.09
CA SER A 176 3.12 7.94 -15.53
C SER A 176 3.17 9.06 -16.57
N LEU A 177 3.12 10.31 -16.12
CA LEU A 177 3.20 11.46 -17.02
C LEU A 177 4.65 11.70 -17.46
N THR A 178 4.90 11.75 -18.76
CA THR A 178 6.26 11.89 -19.31
C THR A 178 6.82 13.30 -19.14
N ASN A 179 6.01 14.32 -19.38
CA ASN A 179 6.41 15.72 -19.25
C ASN A 179 5.48 16.49 -18.30
N PRO A 180 5.43 16.13 -17.04
CA PRO A 180 4.45 16.70 -16.10
C PRO A 180 4.90 18.03 -15.49
N GLY A 181 5.91 18.68 -16.04
CA GLY A 181 6.50 19.89 -15.46
C GLY A 181 7.39 19.60 -14.25
N HIS A 182 7.95 18.40 -14.13
CA HIS A 182 8.90 18.08 -13.05
C HIS A 182 10.18 18.92 -13.17
N SER A 183 10.72 19.42 -12.05
CA SER A 183 11.90 20.29 -12.00
C SER A 183 13.17 19.69 -12.60
N LYS A 184 13.26 18.36 -12.72
CA LYS A 184 14.37 17.63 -13.35
C LYS A 184 14.13 17.34 -14.85
N GLY A 185 13.09 17.88 -15.45
CA GLY A 185 12.71 17.61 -16.85
C GLY A 185 11.81 16.40 -17.00
N ALA A 186 11.91 15.70 -18.14
CA ALA A 186 11.09 14.53 -18.42
C ALA A 186 11.20 13.46 -17.33
N HIS A 187 10.06 13.07 -16.80
CA HIS A 187 9.91 12.08 -15.75
C HIS A 187 8.70 11.20 -16.08
N GLY A 188 8.71 9.98 -15.77
CA GLY A 188 7.64 9.08 -16.16
C GLY A 188 7.90 7.71 -15.51
N TYR A 189 8.03 7.71 -14.18
CA TYR A 189 8.58 6.59 -13.47
C TYR A 189 7.50 5.74 -12.81
N GLY A 190 7.70 4.42 -12.83
CA GLY A 190 6.79 3.47 -12.21
C GLY A 190 6.87 3.48 -10.70
N GLY A 191 8.02 3.09 -10.15
CA GLY A 191 8.18 3.10 -8.71
C GLY A 191 9.48 2.47 -8.22
N ILE A 192 9.87 2.89 -7.01
CA ILE A 192 10.94 2.24 -6.26
C ILE A 192 10.29 1.23 -5.32
N TRP A 193 10.63 -0.05 -5.49
CA TRP A 193 10.08 -1.14 -4.72
C TRP A 193 11.14 -1.82 -3.87
N GLY A 194 10.75 -2.28 -2.70
CA GLY A 194 11.63 -2.95 -1.78
C GLY A 194 10.99 -3.15 -0.42
N GLY A 195 11.75 -3.61 0.54
CA GLY A 195 11.29 -3.74 1.90
C GLY A 195 11.97 -4.84 2.68
N LYS A 196 11.79 -4.79 3.98
CA LYS A 196 12.35 -5.79 4.90
C LYS A 196 11.66 -7.14 4.75
N LEU A 197 10.35 -7.10 4.62
CA LEU A 197 9.47 -8.22 4.25
C LEU A 197 8.41 -7.66 3.33
N ALA A 198 8.57 -7.79 2.02
CA ALA A 198 7.69 -7.20 1.02
C ALA A 198 7.36 -8.17 -0.10
N SER A 199 6.10 -8.21 -0.51
CA SER A 199 5.61 -9.01 -1.64
C SER A 199 4.93 -8.12 -2.67
N PHE A 200 5.30 -8.31 -3.92
CA PHE A 200 4.69 -7.66 -5.07
C PHE A 200 4.30 -8.77 -6.06
N HIS A 201 3.01 -9.04 -6.19
CA HIS A 201 2.59 -10.15 -7.03
C HIS A 201 1.25 -9.92 -7.73
N HIS A 202 1.09 -10.56 -8.89
CA HIS A 202 -0.09 -10.44 -9.72
C HIS A 202 -0.41 -8.98 -10.12
N ASN A 203 0.64 -8.17 -10.32
CA ASN A 203 0.47 -6.78 -10.70
C ASN A 203 0.69 -6.60 -12.20
N PHE A 204 -0.01 -5.65 -12.79
CA PHE A 204 0.30 -5.11 -14.11
C PHE A 204 1.12 -3.83 -13.94
N VAL A 205 2.27 -3.77 -14.64
CA VAL A 205 3.16 -2.61 -14.68
C VAL A 205 3.37 -2.22 -16.14
N GLY A 206 3.03 -1.00 -16.53
CA GLY A 206 3.12 -0.66 -17.94
C GLY A 206 3.08 0.81 -18.29
N HIS A 207 3.51 1.10 -19.52
CA HIS A 207 3.55 2.46 -20.07
C HIS A 207 4.30 3.45 -19.18
N LEU A 208 5.56 3.14 -18.91
CA LEU A 208 6.47 3.89 -18.06
C LEU A 208 7.75 4.19 -18.81
N MET A 209 8.40 5.31 -18.51
CA MET A 209 9.71 5.62 -19.09
C MET A 209 10.84 4.88 -18.38
N ASN A 210 10.69 4.61 -17.08
CA ASN A 210 11.72 4.00 -16.24
C ASN A 210 11.11 3.47 -14.94
N ARG A 211 11.89 2.73 -14.17
CA ARG A 211 11.48 2.19 -12.86
C ARG A 211 10.20 1.36 -12.92
N GLY A 212 10.16 0.43 -13.84
CA GLY A 212 9.02 -0.46 -14.01
C GLY A 212 9.18 -1.89 -13.48
N PRO A 213 9.45 -2.18 -12.17
CA PRO A 213 9.93 -1.32 -11.08
C PRO A 213 11.46 -1.22 -10.98
N ARG A 214 11.97 -0.28 -10.19
CA ARG A 214 13.33 -0.30 -9.68
C ARG A 214 13.33 -0.90 -8.28
N PHE A 215 14.06 -1.98 -8.07
CA PHE A 215 14.28 -2.50 -6.73
C PHE A 215 15.34 -1.68 -5.99
N ASN A 216 15.02 -1.34 -4.74
CA ASN A 216 15.84 -0.43 -3.95
C ASN A 216 17.17 -1.02 -3.50
N GLY A 217 17.22 -2.34 -3.29
CA GLY A 217 18.35 -3.04 -2.71
C GLY A 217 18.46 -2.89 -1.19
N ALA A 218 19.33 -3.66 -0.58
CA ALA A 218 19.57 -3.62 0.88
C ALA A 218 20.21 -2.30 1.29
N ARG A 219 19.41 -1.27 1.34
CA ARG A 219 19.84 0.11 1.53
C ARG A 219 20.13 0.46 2.99
N TYR A 220 19.39 -0.16 3.89
CA TYR A 220 19.47 0.08 5.32
C TYR A 220 19.45 -1.23 6.08
N GLY A 221 20.15 -1.28 7.20
CA GLY A 221 20.03 -2.37 8.15
C GLY A 221 18.65 -2.35 8.86
N TRP A 222 18.33 -3.44 9.50
CA TRP A 222 17.11 -3.54 10.30
C TRP A 222 17.06 -2.53 11.45
N THR A 223 18.19 -2.01 11.85
CA THR A 223 18.34 -1.00 12.90
C THR A 223 17.99 0.41 12.46
N GLY A 224 17.58 0.60 11.21
CA GLY A 224 16.99 1.88 10.80
C GLY A 224 18.00 2.95 10.43
N TYR A 225 19.10 2.58 9.81
CA TYR A 225 20.09 3.50 9.34
C TYR A 225 19.59 4.49 8.23
N THR A 226 20.06 5.68 8.17
CA THR A 226 19.44 6.76 7.39
C THR A 226 20.28 7.44 6.31
N SER A 227 21.58 7.13 6.14
CA SER A 227 22.44 7.78 5.17
C SER A 227 23.14 6.77 4.25
N ASN A 228 23.25 7.10 2.97
CA ASN A 228 23.93 6.27 1.98
C ASN A 228 25.44 6.07 2.25
N LYS A 229 26.03 6.90 3.09
CA LYS A 229 27.45 6.79 3.45
C LYS A 229 27.78 5.49 4.17
N ASP A 230 26.82 4.93 4.86
CA ASP A 230 27.06 3.81 5.75
C ASP A 230 26.85 2.46 5.08
N TYR A 231 26.47 2.42 3.81
CA TYR A 231 26.46 1.21 3.03
C TYR A 231 27.82 0.52 2.94
N SER A 232 28.88 1.32 2.87
CA SER A 232 30.23 0.86 2.76
C SER A 232 30.87 0.55 4.11
N THR A 233 30.18 0.77 5.21
CA THR A 233 30.74 0.67 6.55
C THR A 233 30.40 -0.64 7.25
N TYR A 234 31.14 -0.94 8.30
CA TYR A 234 31.03 -2.17 9.07
C TYR A 234 29.76 -2.33 9.89
N GLN A 235 28.91 -1.33 9.94
CA GLN A 235 27.66 -1.41 10.69
C GLN A 235 26.71 -2.49 10.19
N TRP A 236 26.89 -2.93 8.95
CA TRP A 236 26.19 -4.07 8.40
C TRP A 236 26.70 -5.42 8.89
N LYS A 237 27.87 -5.45 9.49
CA LYS A 237 28.59 -6.67 9.83
C LYS A 237 27.80 -7.62 10.73
N ASN A 238 26.94 -7.10 11.58
CA ASN A 238 26.13 -7.87 12.53
C ASN A 238 24.62 -7.61 12.41
N THR A 239 24.16 -7.00 11.34
CA THR A 239 22.75 -6.73 11.12
C THR A 239 22.22 -7.61 10.01
N VAL A 240 20.98 -8.07 10.16
CA VAL A 240 20.26 -8.70 9.06
C VAL A 240 20.02 -7.62 8.02
N GLN A 241 20.70 -7.74 6.95
CA GLN A 241 20.53 -6.82 5.83
C GLN A 241 19.32 -7.19 5.08
N ALA A 242 18.49 -6.24 4.86
CA ALA A 242 17.31 -6.79 4.40
C ALA A 242 16.56 -5.97 3.43
N GLU A 243 16.77 -6.27 2.24
CA GLU A 243 15.67 -6.44 1.37
C GLU A 243 15.30 -7.92 1.30
N ASN A 244 14.09 -8.23 1.73
CA ASN A 244 13.50 -9.54 1.53
C ASN A 244 12.23 -9.34 0.70
N VAL A 245 12.41 -9.39 -0.61
CA VAL A 245 11.39 -9.07 -1.59
C VAL A 245 10.98 -10.33 -2.34
N ASP A 246 9.69 -10.60 -2.31
CA ASP A 246 9.04 -11.58 -3.16
C ASP A 246 8.35 -10.86 -4.33
N PHE A 247 8.84 -11.10 -5.55
CA PHE A 247 8.29 -10.53 -6.78
C PHE A 247 7.92 -11.67 -7.74
N ARG A 248 6.63 -11.85 -7.97
CA ARG A 248 6.15 -12.97 -8.79
C ARG A 248 4.85 -12.68 -9.53
N ASN A 249 4.61 -13.42 -10.60
CA ASN A 249 3.36 -13.39 -11.36
C ASN A 249 2.90 -11.98 -11.78
N CYS A 250 3.85 -11.09 -12.04
CA CYS A 250 3.58 -9.76 -12.54
C CYS A 250 3.72 -9.73 -14.07
N VAL A 251 2.96 -8.87 -14.71
CA VAL A 251 3.08 -8.56 -16.13
C VAL A 251 3.69 -7.18 -16.29
N MET A 252 4.77 -7.08 -17.05
CA MET A 252 5.41 -5.82 -17.41
C MET A 252 5.28 -5.62 -18.91
N TYR A 253 4.77 -4.47 -19.31
CA TYR A 253 4.58 -4.14 -20.72
C TYR A 253 4.92 -2.67 -20.97
N ASN A 254 5.83 -2.43 -21.91
CA ASN A 254 6.28 -1.07 -22.23
C ASN A 254 6.67 -0.28 -20.96
N ALA A 255 7.53 -0.91 -20.12
CA ALA A 255 7.95 -0.41 -18.82
C ALA A 255 9.49 -0.33 -18.72
#